data_725d6a859b92a98a529c6b55cc7d2f6c
#
_entry.id   725d6a859b92a98a529c6b55cc7d2f6c
#
_cell.length_a   1.000
_cell.length_b   1.000
_cell.length_c   1.000
_cell.angle_alpha   90.00
_cell.angle_beta   90.00
_cell.angle_gamma   90.00
#
_symmetry.space_group_name_H-M   'P 1'
#
loop_
_entity.id
_entity.type
_entity.pdbx_description
1 polymer ?
#
loop_
_entity_poly.entity_id
_entity_poly.type
_entity_poly.pdbx_seq_one_letter_code
_entity_poly.pdbx_strand_id
1 'polypeptide(L)'
;MTDFDKPRESCGIFGICDHPEAAPITYFGLYALQHRGQESAGIATIRGDTIIEHKGMGLVSDVFDMSHLNVLEGRSAVGHVRYSTTGSSVLTNAQPFLVRHRKKSYAVAHNGNIVNAHTLKDELEESGSIFQTTMDSEIFLHLFVKNLEYGFEQALVKSVSRLQGAFSFVMLTSLGEIIGIKDPYGFRPLCLGKLNGSYVLASETCAFDLVEAEFVRELDPGEIVIIGPAGIKSIKTSPATRRAFCTFEYI
;
A
#
# COMPACT_ATOMS: atom_id res chain seq x y z
N MET A 1 11.64 20.14 26.05
CA MET A 1 10.48 19.61 25.34
C MET A 1 10.95 18.29 24.73
N THR A 2 10.52 17.20 25.30
CA THR A 2 10.87 15.87 24.80
C THR A 2 10.09 15.60 23.51
N ASP A 3 10.68 14.93 22.55
CA ASP A 3 10.14 14.61 21.20
C ASP A 3 8.82 13.79 21.20
N PHE A 4 8.22 13.62 22.36
CA PHE A 4 6.98 12.84 22.57
C PHE A 4 5.68 13.64 22.35
N ASP A 5 5.75 14.97 22.16
CA ASP A 5 4.57 15.85 22.17
C ASP A 5 4.12 16.35 20.79
N LYS A 6 4.68 15.85 19.69
CA LYS A 6 4.20 16.18 18.34
C LYS A 6 3.23 15.10 17.85
N PRO A 7 2.08 15.48 17.25
CA PRO A 7 1.25 14.54 16.53
C PRO A 7 2.11 13.81 15.51
N ARG A 8 2.15 12.48 15.56
CA ARG A 8 2.96 11.68 14.64
C ARG A 8 2.11 11.34 13.42
N GLU A 9 2.57 11.77 12.27
CA GLU A 9 1.96 11.49 10.98
C GLU A 9 2.08 10.01 10.62
N SER A 10 1.29 9.60 9.65
CA SER A 10 1.19 8.21 9.19
C SER A 10 1.76 8.12 7.78
N CYS A 11 2.25 6.94 7.38
CA CYS A 11 2.77 6.68 6.05
C CYS A 11 1.84 7.16 4.91
N GLY A 12 2.41 7.49 3.75
CA GLY A 12 1.69 7.79 2.52
C GLY A 12 1.79 6.63 1.53
N ILE A 13 0.67 6.25 0.91
CA ILE A 13 0.62 5.21 -0.12
C ILE A 13 -0.03 5.76 -1.38
N PHE A 14 0.48 5.31 -2.54
CA PHE A 14 -0.03 5.66 -3.85
C PHE A 14 -0.03 4.43 -4.77
N GLY A 15 -0.98 4.34 -5.69
CA GLY A 15 -1.03 3.29 -6.70
C GLY A 15 -1.70 3.78 -7.97
N ILE A 16 -1.23 3.31 -9.13
CA ILE A 16 -1.82 3.60 -10.44
C ILE A 16 -1.90 2.34 -11.27
N CYS A 17 -3.01 2.15 -11.97
CA CYS A 17 -3.28 1.00 -12.81
C CYS A 17 -3.35 1.41 -14.27
N ASP A 18 -2.57 0.71 -15.12
CA ASP A 18 -2.59 0.79 -16.58
C ASP A 18 -2.37 2.21 -17.15
N HIS A 19 -1.29 2.86 -16.76
CA HIS A 19 -0.84 4.15 -17.32
C HIS A 19 0.58 4.04 -17.89
N PRO A 20 0.88 4.61 -19.08
CA PRO A 20 2.23 4.50 -19.68
C PRO A 20 3.35 5.13 -18.82
N GLU A 21 3.02 6.13 -18.03
CA GLU A 21 3.95 6.85 -17.14
C GLU A 21 3.70 6.49 -15.66
N ALA A 22 3.42 5.21 -15.36
CA ALA A 22 3.05 4.81 -14.00
C ALA A 22 4.11 5.17 -12.94
N ALA A 23 5.41 4.96 -13.20
CA ALA A 23 6.47 5.29 -12.25
C ALA A 23 6.64 6.81 -12.03
N PRO A 24 6.74 7.67 -13.05
CA PRO A 24 6.76 9.12 -12.88
C PRO A 24 5.55 9.67 -12.13
N ILE A 25 4.34 9.20 -12.45
CA ILE A 25 3.11 9.63 -11.76
C ILE A 25 3.15 9.18 -10.29
N THR A 26 3.61 7.96 -10.01
CA THR A 26 3.77 7.48 -8.64
C THR A 26 4.79 8.32 -7.88
N TYR A 27 5.90 8.70 -8.51
CA TYR A 27 6.87 9.63 -7.91
C TYR A 27 6.23 10.95 -7.50
N PHE A 28 5.48 11.59 -8.37
CA PHE A 28 4.80 12.86 -8.05
C PHE A 28 3.70 12.66 -6.98
N GLY A 29 2.95 11.57 -7.04
CA GLY A 29 1.98 11.22 -6.00
C GLY A 29 2.64 11.06 -4.62
N LEU A 30 3.78 10.39 -4.54
CA LEU A 30 4.56 10.26 -3.31
C LEU A 30 5.17 11.58 -2.86
N TYR A 31 5.63 12.41 -3.80
CA TYR A 31 6.15 13.75 -3.50
C TYR A 31 5.10 14.62 -2.84
N ALA A 32 3.85 14.58 -3.33
CA ALA A 32 2.72 15.26 -2.68
C ALA A 32 2.42 14.71 -1.27
N LEU A 33 2.65 13.42 -1.05
CA LEU A 33 2.45 12.75 0.25
C LEU A 33 3.69 12.79 1.17
N GLN A 34 4.74 13.56 0.81
CA GLN A 34 6.01 13.61 1.57
C GLN A 34 5.84 14.06 3.01
N HIS A 35 4.85 14.92 3.29
CA HIS A 35 4.52 15.35 4.66
C HIS A 35 4.10 14.19 5.56
N ARG A 36 3.60 13.07 5.00
CA ARG A 36 3.20 11.86 5.74
C ARG A 36 4.38 10.97 6.11
N GLY A 37 5.50 11.04 5.39
CA GLY A 37 6.66 10.20 5.67
C GLY A 37 7.94 10.72 5.03
N GLN A 38 9.00 10.83 5.83
CA GLN A 38 10.30 11.42 5.42
C GLN A 38 11.48 10.48 5.66
N GLU A 39 11.21 9.24 6.09
CA GLU A 39 12.24 8.30 6.51
C GLU A 39 12.75 7.44 5.35
N SER A 40 11.84 6.95 4.54
CA SER A 40 12.17 6.19 3.33
C SER A 40 11.08 6.33 2.28
N ALA A 41 11.46 6.13 1.02
CA ALA A 41 10.55 6.09 -0.11
C ALA A 41 10.83 4.87 -0.98
N GLY A 42 9.80 4.36 -1.67
CA GLY A 42 9.94 3.25 -2.59
C GLY A 42 8.82 3.22 -3.62
N ILE A 43 9.16 2.71 -4.81
CA ILE A 43 8.23 2.47 -5.92
C ILE A 43 8.47 1.06 -6.45
N ALA A 44 7.39 0.32 -6.70
CA ALA A 44 7.41 -0.94 -7.42
C ALA A 44 6.52 -0.85 -8.66
N THR A 45 6.99 -1.39 -9.78
CA THR A 45 6.27 -1.43 -11.07
C THR A 45 6.23 -2.84 -11.63
N ILE A 46 5.33 -3.08 -12.59
CA ILE A 46 5.26 -4.36 -13.29
C ILE A 46 5.83 -4.22 -14.70
N ARG A 47 6.88 -5.00 -14.99
CA ARG A 47 7.49 -5.14 -16.31
C ARG A 47 7.29 -6.57 -16.82
N GLY A 48 6.40 -6.72 -17.79
CA GLY A 48 5.94 -8.05 -18.23
C GLY A 48 5.18 -8.76 -17.11
N ASP A 49 5.72 -9.85 -16.57
CA ASP A 49 5.19 -10.62 -15.44
C ASP A 49 6.01 -10.47 -14.15
N THR A 50 7.01 -9.58 -14.19
CA THR A 50 7.96 -9.39 -13.09
C THR A 50 7.78 -8.03 -12.46
N ILE A 51 7.62 -8.01 -11.13
CA ILE A 51 7.66 -6.77 -10.35
C ILE A 51 9.12 -6.40 -10.10
N ILE A 52 9.45 -5.17 -10.46
CA ILE A 52 10.73 -4.51 -10.18
C ILE A 52 10.50 -3.37 -9.19
N GLU A 53 11.47 -3.10 -8.33
CA GLU A 53 11.36 -2.07 -7.32
C GLU A 53 12.66 -1.26 -7.18
N HIS A 54 12.50 -0.01 -6.76
CA HIS A 54 13.58 0.81 -6.22
C HIS A 54 13.09 1.46 -4.93
N LYS A 55 13.90 1.42 -3.89
CA LYS A 55 13.63 2.05 -2.59
C LYS A 55 14.92 2.48 -1.90
N GLY A 56 14.80 3.51 -1.08
CA GLY A 56 15.92 4.09 -0.36
C GLY A 56 15.48 4.78 0.93
N MET A 57 16.45 5.09 1.76
CA MET A 57 16.27 5.93 2.94
C MET A 57 16.37 7.39 2.53
N GLY A 58 15.48 8.24 3.05
CA GLY A 58 15.44 9.68 2.76
C GLY A 58 14.13 10.11 2.10
N LEU A 59 14.12 11.35 1.62
CA LEU A 59 12.99 11.96 0.94
C LEU A 59 12.81 11.36 -0.47
N VAL A 60 11.63 11.50 -1.05
CA VAL A 60 11.34 11.03 -2.41
C VAL A 60 12.34 11.59 -3.42
N SER A 61 12.67 12.89 -3.31
CA SER A 61 13.67 13.55 -4.17
C SER A 61 15.10 13.06 -3.98
N ASP A 62 15.43 12.48 -2.83
CA ASP A 62 16.76 11.97 -2.53
C ASP A 62 16.92 10.52 -3.02
N VAL A 63 15.82 9.75 -2.97
CA VAL A 63 15.77 8.33 -3.35
C VAL A 63 15.65 8.15 -4.86
N PHE A 64 14.94 9.04 -5.55
CA PHE A 64 14.63 8.89 -6.98
C PHE A 64 15.21 10.03 -7.80
N ASP A 65 15.92 9.66 -8.85
CA ASP A 65 16.31 10.51 -9.97
C ASP A 65 15.76 9.93 -11.30
N MET A 66 16.01 10.61 -12.40
CA MET A 66 15.55 10.17 -13.72
C MET A 66 16.10 8.79 -14.12
N SER A 67 17.31 8.42 -13.66
CA SER A 67 17.89 7.11 -13.97
C SER A 67 17.13 5.98 -13.29
N HIS A 68 16.72 6.18 -12.04
CA HIS A 68 15.89 5.24 -11.28
C HIS A 68 14.49 5.11 -11.88
N LEU A 69 13.85 6.23 -12.24
CA LEU A 69 12.51 6.21 -12.85
C LEU A 69 12.51 5.54 -14.22
N ASN A 70 13.57 5.72 -15.03
CA ASN A 70 13.71 5.08 -16.34
C ASN A 70 13.87 3.54 -16.25
N VAL A 71 14.40 3.02 -15.15
CA VAL A 71 14.51 1.56 -14.93
C VAL A 71 13.17 0.98 -14.47
N LEU A 72 12.34 1.78 -13.80
CA LEU A 72 11.02 1.38 -13.31
C LEU A 72 9.97 1.41 -14.43
N GLU A 73 10.28 0.69 -15.53
CA GLU A 73 9.33 0.53 -16.65
C GLU A 73 8.11 -0.27 -16.20
N GLY A 74 6.93 0.15 -16.67
CA GLY A 74 5.68 -0.58 -16.40
C GLY A 74 4.46 0.31 -16.52
N ARG A 75 3.28 -0.34 -16.63
CA ARG A 75 2.00 0.37 -16.77
C ARG A 75 1.21 0.45 -15.46
N SER A 76 1.60 -0.31 -14.45
CA SER A 76 1.02 -0.21 -13.10
C SER A 76 2.14 -0.08 -12.08
N ALA A 77 1.90 0.74 -11.07
CA ALA A 77 2.88 1.01 -10.03
C ALA A 77 2.22 1.16 -8.65
N VAL A 78 2.98 0.85 -7.61
CA VAL A 78 2.64 1.14 -6.22
C VAL A 78 3.82 1.84 -5.55
N GLY A 79 3.54 2.84 -4.72
CA GLY A 79 4.55 3.61 -4.03
C GLY A 79 4.22 3.83 -2.56
N HIS A 80 5.27 4.13 -1.78
CA HIS A 80 5.20 4.33 -0.35
C HIS A 80 6.18 5.40 0.11
N VAL A 81 5.75 6.25 1.04
CA VAL A 81 6.61 7.10 1.88
C VAL A 81 6.39 6.70 3.33
N ARG A 82 7.49 6.47 4.05
CA ARG A 82 7.47 5.88 5.39
C ARG A 82 7.65 6.92 6.48
N TYR A 83 6.82 6.77 7.52
CA TYR A 83 7.04 7.28 8.85
C TYR A 83 7.04 6.11 9.84
N SER A 84 8.11 5.94 10.65
CA SER A 84 8.22 4.81 11.59
C SER A 84 7.24 4.92 12.73
N THR A 85 6.16 4.16 12.68
CA THR A 85 5.30 3.87 13.84
C THR A 85 5.67 2.54 14.49
N THR A 86 6.11 1.57 13.68
CA THR A 86 6.51 0.21 14.09
C THR A 86 7.70 -0.26 13.26
N GLY A 87 8.64 -0.95 13.88
CA GLY A 87 9.86 -1.46 13.25
C GLY A 87 11.00 -0.45 13.21
N SER A 88 12.23 -0.96 13.02
CA SER A 88 13.43 -0.13 12.96
C SER A 88 13.54 0.65 11.64
N SER A 89 14.20 1.81 11.70
CA SER A 89 14.48 2.66 10.53
C SER A 89 15.68 2.10 9.76
N VAL A 90 15.41 1.07 8.96
CA VAL A 90 16.39 0.39 8.11
C VAL A 90 15.79 0.10 6.73
N LEU A 91 16.66 0.01 5.73
CA LEU A 91 16.24 -0.18 4.34
C LEU A 91 15.38 -1.45 4.12
N THR A 92 15.61 -2.52 4.89
CA THR A 92 14.83 -3.76 4.81
C THR A 92 13.36 -3.54 5.17
N ASN A 93 13.04 -2.49 5.94
CA ASN A 93 11.68 -2.10 6.31
C ASN A 93 11.10 -1.02 5.37
N ALA A 94 11.85 -0.56 4.37
CA ALA A 94 11.30 0.32 3.34
C ALA A 94 10.30 -0.43 2.46
N GLN A 95 9.19 0.21 2.16
CA GLN A 95 8.13 -0.35 1.33
C GLN A 95 8.13 0.32 -0.06
N PRO A 96 7.50 -0.30 -1.09
CA PRO A 96 6.66 -1.50 -1.03
C PRO A 96 7.42 -2.77 -0.63
N PHE A 97 6.74 -3.68 0.06
CA PHE A 97 7.30 -4.98 0.41
C PHE A 97 6.95 -6.01 -0.67
N LEU A 98 7.95 -6.62 -1.28
CA LEU A 98 7.81 -7.55 -2.41
C LEU A 98 7.93 -9.00 -1.94
N VAL A 99 6.90 -9.80 -2.26
CA VAL A 99 6.92 -11.26 -2.07
C VAL A 99 6.76 -11.96 -3.42
N ARG A 100 7.55 -13.02 -3.60
CA ARG A 100 7.42 -13.95 -4.73
C ARG A 100 6.90 -15.28 -4.25
N HIS A 101 5.79 -15.71 -4.83
CA HIS A 101 5.21 -17.02 -4.53
C HIS A 101 4.95 -17.79 -5.83
N ARG A 102 5.64 -18.93 -6.00
CA ARG A 102 5.62 -19.70 -7.25
C ARG A 102 6.02 -18.82 -8.44
N LYS A 103 5.10 -18.66 -9.43
CA LYS A 103 5.32 -17.83 -10.62
C LYS A 103 4.67 -16.43 -10.51
N LYS A 104 4.19 -16.05 -9.33
CA LYS A 104 3.51 -14.76 -9.10
C LYS A 104 4.30 -13.92 -8.11
N SER A 105 4.20 -12.60 -8.29
CA SER A 105 4.79 -11.61 -7.38
C SER A 105 3.72 -10.64 -6.91
N TYR A 106 3.89 -10.14 -5.70
CA TYR A 106 2.99 -9.19 -5.05
C TYR A 106 3.82 -8.15 -4.31
N ALA A 107 3.56 -6.87 -4.56
CA ALA A 107 4.19 -5.77 -3.84
C ALA A 107 3.13 -5.00 -3.05
N VAL A 108 3.36 -4.73 -1.77
CA VAL A 108 2.39 -4.09 -0.87
C VAL A 108 2.98 -2.84 -0.24
N ALA A 109 2.21 -1.76 -0.31
CA ALA A 109 2.40 -0.53 0.46
C ALA A 109 1.30 -0.45 1.55
N HIS A 110 1.69 -0.15 2.78
CA HIS A 110 0.84 -0.13 3.96
C HIS A 110 0.92 1.21 4.69
N ASN A 111 -0.23 1.78 4.97
CA ASN A 111 -0.40 2.89 5.89
C ASN A 111 -1.22 2.44 7.09
N GLY A 112 -0.63 2.44 8.29
CA GLY A 112 -1.34 2.10 9.51
C GLY A 112 -0.56 1.21 10.47
N ASN A 113 -1.32 0.50 11.31
CA ASN A 113 -0.77 -0.44 12.30
C ASN A 113 -1.74 -1.60 12.54
N ILE A 114 -1.23 -2.83 12.50
CA ILE A 114 -1.95 -4.07 12.80
C ILE A 114 -1.70 -4.42 14.27
N VAL A 115 -2.70 -4.21 15.12
CA VAL A 115 -2.53 -4.35 16.59
C VAL A 115 -2.38 -5.79 17.05
N ASN A 116 -2.88 -6.78 16.28
CA ASN A 116 -2.69 -8.20 16.55
C ASN A 116 -1.52 -8.83 15.76
N ALA A 117 -0.59 -7.99 15.28
CA ALA A 117 0.55 -8.42 14.46
C ALA A 117 1.38 -9.52 15.14
N HIS A 118 1.70 -9.36 16.43
CA HIS A 118 2.52 -10.34 17.17
C HIS A 118 1.87 -11.73 17.20
N THR A 119 0.59 -11.79 17.59
CA THR A 119 -0.16 -13.07 17.64
C THR A 119 -0.21 -13.75 16.27
N LEU A 120 -0.49 -12.97 15.20
CA LEU A 120 -0.55 -13.52 13.86
C LEU A 120 0.82 -13.98 13.36
N LYS A 121 1.89 -13.29 13.76
CA LYS A 121 3.25 -13.66 13.43
C LYS A 121 3.61 -15.00 14.06
N ASP A 122 3.37 -15.18 15.36
CA ASP A 122 3.65 -16.42 16.08
C ASP A 122 2.94 -17.60 15.42
N GLU A 123 1.63 -17.48 15.12
CA GLU A 123 0.87 -18.53 14.43
C GLU A 123 1.43 -18.86 13.03
N LEU A 124 1.89 -17.85 12.29
CA LEU A 124 2.47 -18.04 10.97
C LEU A 124 3.85 -18.71 11.07
N GLU A 125 4.69 -18.34 12.03
CA GLU A 125 6.00 -18.97 12.27
C GLU A 125 5.83 -20.43 12.71
N GLU A 126 4.89 -20.75 13.60
CA GLU A 126 4.54 -22.12 13.98
C GLU A 126 4.10 -22.97 12.77
N SER A 127 3.46 -22.34 11.77
CA SER A 127 3.07 -22.98 10.52
C SER A 127 4.15 -23.00 9.44
N GLY A 128 5.39 -22.57 9.77
CA GLY A 128 6.55 -22.61 8.89
C GLY A 128 6.80 -21.36 8.03
N SER A 129 6.13 -20.25 8.32
CA SER A 129 6.44 -18.97 7.65
C SER A 129 7.77 -18.41 8.15
N ILE A 130 8.57 -17.83 7.24
CA ILE A 130 9.85 -17.17 7.56
C ILE A 130 9.68 -15.68 7.25
N PHE A 131 9.86 -14.84 8.27
CA PHE A 131 9.78 -13.40 8.16
C PHE A 131 11.15 -12.80 7.83
N GLN A 132 11.16 -11.82 6.93
CA GLN A 132 12.37 -11.12 6.49
C GLN A 132 12.49 -9.72 7.11
N THR A 133 11.38 -9.19 7.60
CA THR A 133 11.30 -7.83 8.15
C THR A 133 10.67 -7.83 9.55
N THR A 134 10.70 -6.67 10.19
CA THR A 134 9.97 -6.43 11.44
C THR A 134 8.64 -5.72 11.19
N MET A 135 8.21 -5.63 9.92
CA MET A 135 7.01 -4.92 9.50
C MET A 135 5.76 -5.78 9.67
N ASP A 136 4.70 -5.18 10.16
CA ASP A 136 3.37 -5.80 10.24
C ASP A 136 2.73 -6.06 8.88
N SER A 137 3.08 -5.28 7.86
CA SER A 137 2.64 -5.47 6.47
C SER A 137 3.05 -6.82 5.86
N GLU A 138 4.16 -7.42 6.31
CA GLU A 138 4.60 -8.74 5.87
C GLU A 138 3.61 -9.83 6.29
N ILE A 139 2.96 -9.66 7.44
CA ILE A 139 1.93 -10.58 7.96
C ILE A 139 0.76 -10.70 6.98
N PHE A 140 0.29 -9.57 6.44
CA PHE A 140 -0.78 -9.59 5.44
C PHE A 140 -0.41 -10.43 4.23
N LEU A 141 0.81 -10.29 3.70
CA LEU A 141 1.26 -11.06 2.54
C LEU A 141 1.38 -12.57 2.85
N HIS A 142 1.87 -12.95 4.04
CA HIS A 142 1.91 -14.36 4.44
C HIS A 142 0.51 -14.96 4.55
N LEU A 143 -0.44 -14.26 5.18
CA LEU A 143 -1.83 -14.67 5.24
C LEU A 143 -2.44 -14.80 3.84
N PHE A 144 -2.21 -13.80 2.98
CA PHE A 144 -2.72 -13.79 1.62
C PHE A 144 -2.20 -14.97 0.79
N VAL A 145 -0.89 -15.19 0.79
CA VAL A 145 -0.27 -16.31 0.06
C VAL A 145 -0.79 -17.67 0.56
N LYS A 146 -0.94 -17.83 1.89
CA LYS A 146 -1.48 -19.05 2.49
C LYS A 146 -2.94 -19.32 2.08
N ASN A 147 -3.74 -18.26 1.93
CA ASN A 147 -5.14 -18.37 1.54
C ASN A 147 -5.37 -18.48 0.02
N LEU A 148 -4.34 -18.38 -0.83
CA LEU A 148 -4.49 -18.46 -2.30
C LEU A 148 -5.11 -19.78 -2.80
N GLU A 149 -5.08 -20.83 -1.99
CA GLU A 149 -5.77 -22.10 -2.30
C GLU A 149 -7.29 -21.94 -2.46
N TYR A 150 -7.89 -20.93 -1.81
CA TYR A 150 -9.32 -20.61 -1.91
C TYR A 150 -9.66 -19.68 -3.07
N GLY A 151 -8.67 -19.33 -3.92
CA GLY A 151 -8.80 -18.35 -5.00
C GLY A 151 -8.46 -16.92 -4.56
N PHE A 152 -8.13 -16.05 -5.53
CA PHE A 152 -7.55 -14.73 -5.30
C PHE A 152 -8.42 -13.81 -4.42
N GLU A 153 -9.71 -13.68 -4.75
CA GLU A 153 -10.63 -12.81 -4.01
C GLU A 153 -10.88 -13.31 -2.58
N GLN A 154 -11.07 -14.62 -2.44
CA GLN A 154 -11.27 -15.23 -1.12
C GLN A 154 -10.01 -15.13 -0.27
N ALA A 155 -8.82 -15.22 -0.88
CA ALA A 155 -7.55 -14.99 -0.19
C ALA A 155 -7.48 -13.58 0.40
N LEU A 156 -7.86 -12.56 -0.38
CA LEU A 156 -7.92 -11.17 0.11
C LEU A 156 -8.89 -11.05 1.30
N VAL A 157 -10.14 -11.50 1.12
CA VAL A 157 -11.18 -11.39 2.16
C VAL A 157 -10.78 -12.11 3.44
N LYS A 158 -10.34 -13.38 3.33
CA LYS A 158 -9.92 -14.20 4.49
C LYS A 158 -8.72 -13.58 5.22
N SER A 159 -7.77 -13.03 4.48
CA SER A 159 -6.58 -12.42 5.09
C SER A 159 -6.92 -11.12 5.81
N VAL A 160 -7.68 -10.23 5.16
CA VAL A 160 -8.12 -8.97 5.76
C VAL A 160 -8.99 -9.20 6.99
N SER A 161 -9.88 -10.21 6.98
CA SER A 161 -10.74 -10.52 8.12
C SER A 161 -9.99 -10.97 9.38
N ARG A 162 -8.71 -11.40 9.25
CA ARG A 162 -7.83 -11.76 10.36
C ARG A 162 -7.15 -10.56 11.01
N LEU A 163 -7.02 -9.45 10.28
CA LEU A 163 -6.30 -8.26 10.73
C LEU A 163 -7.17 -7.42 11.67
N GLN A 164 -6.56 -6.92 12.74
CA GLN A 164 -7.17 -5.97 13.66
C GLN A 164 -6.30 -4.72 13.71
N GLY A 165 -6.91 -3.54 13.69
CA GLY A 165 -6.19 -2.28 13.76
C GLY A 165 -6.74 -1.24 12.78
N ALA A 166 -5.94 -0.20 12.57
CA ALA A 166 -6.21 0.87 11.62
C ALA A 166 -5.23 0.75 10.46
N PHE A 167 -5.71 0.40 9.27
CA PHE A 167 -4.84 0.15 8.12
C PHE A 167 -5.50 0.48 6.78
N SER A 168 -4.67 0.88 5.84
CA SER A 168 -4.98 0.82 4.41
C SER A 168 -3.80 0.23 3.65
N PHE A 169 -4.09 -0.55 2.60
CA PHE A 169 -3.08 -1.16 1.75
C PHE A 169 -3.32 -0.79 0.29
N VAL A 170 -2.23 -0.66 -0.45
CA VAL A 170 -2.24 -0.72 -1.92
C VAL A 170 -1.28 -1.83 -2.34
N MET A 171 -1.80 -2.80 -3.11
CA MET A 171 -1.03 -3.95 -3.56
C MET A 171 -0.98 -3.98 -5.09
N LEU A 172 0.20 -4.23 -5.65
CA LEU A 172 0.44 -4.52 -7.07
C LEU A 172 0.64 -6.02 -7.24
N THR A 173 -0.05 -6.60 -8.23
CA THR A 173 0.13 -8.01 -8.63
C THR A 173 1.00 -8.14 -9.87
N SER A 174 1.57 -9.34 -10.10
CA SER A 174 2.29 -9.67 -11.34
C SER A 174 1.38 -9.73 -12.59
N LEU A 175 0.08 -9.51 -12.45
CA LEU A 175 -0.86 -9.33 -13.57
C LEU A 175 -1.11 -7.84 -13.88
N GLY A 176 -0.47 -6.93 -13.15
CA GLY A 176 -0.64 -5.48 -13.31
C GLY A 176 -1.89 -4.93 -12.64
N GLU A 177 -2.61 -5.75 -11.85
CA GLU A 177 -3.74 -5.28 -11.07
C GLU A 177 -3.27 -4.49 -9.85
N ILE A 178 -4.01 -3.44 -9.51
CA ILE A 178 -3.85 -2.68 -8.27
C ILE A 178 -5.04 -2.97 -7.36
N ILE A 179 -4.74 -3.36 -6.13
CA ILE A 179 -5.74 -3.66 -5.11
C ILE A 179 -5.65 -2.62 -3.99
N GLY A 180 -6.75 -1.91 -3.72
CA GLY A 180 -6.89 -1.04 -2.57
C GLY A 180 -7.68 -1.75 -1.46
N ILE A 181 -7.21 -1.66 -0.21
CA ILE A 181 -7.86 -2.29 0.95
C ILE A 181 -7.97 -1.24 2.05
N LYS A 182 -9.14 -1.13 2.66
CA LYS A 182 -9.39 -0.24 3.80
C LYS A 182 -9.89 -1.04 5.00
N ASP A 183 -9.43 -0.67 6.20
CA ASP A 183 -9.81 -1.34 7.45
C ASP A 183 -11.34 -1.31 7.69
N PRO A 184 -11.88 -2.23 8.51
CA PRO A 184 -13.32 -2.35 8.73
C PRO A 184 -14.00 -1.11 9.34
N TYR A 185 -13.25 -0.24 9.99
CA TYR A 185 -13.76 1.00 10.59
C TYR A 185 -13.48 2.23 9.73
N GLY A 186 -12.56 2.11 8.76
CA GLY A 186 -12.17 3.18 7.85
C GLY A 186 -11.29 4.25 8.49
N PHE A 187 -10.45 3.87 9.46
CA PHE A 187 -9.55 4.79 10.16
C PHE A 187 -8.52 5.44 9.24
N ARG A 188 -7.86 4.63 8.40
CA ARG A 188 -6.83 5.15 7.51
C ARG A 188 -7.44 5.55 6.18
N PRO A 189 -7.16 6.78 5.70
CA PRO A 189 -7.74 7.26 4.46
C PRO A 189 -7.20 6.46 3.27
N LEU A 190 -8.06 6.24 2.29
CA LEU A 190 -7.70 5.72 0.98
C LEU A 190 -8.74 6.22 -0.03
N CYS A 191 -8.28 7.04 -0.97
CA CYS A 191 -9.08 7.67 -1.99
C CYS A 191 -8.87 7.01 -3.35
N LEU A 192 -9.94 6.95 -4.14
CA LEU A 192 -9.95 6.53 -5.53
C LEU A 192 -10.07 7.77 -6.42
N GLY A 193 -9.20 7.86 -7.40
CA GLY A 193 -9.22 8.88 -8.44
C GLY A 193 -9.11 8.27 -9.85
N LYS A 194 -9.22 9.13 -10.85
CA LYS A 194 -9.11 8.77 -12.26
C LYS A 194 -8.20 9.75 -12.99
N LEU A 195 -7.27 9.23 -13.79
CA LEU A 195 -6.31 10.00 -14.57
C LEU A 195 -6.26 9.45 -16.01
N ASN A 196 -6.76 10.23 -16.98
CA ASN A 196 -6.71 9.88 -18.41
C ASN A 196 -7.18 8.45 -18.74
N GLY A 197 -8.22 7.96 -18.04
CA GLY A 197 -8.76 6.62 -18.20
C GLY A 197 -8.19 5.57 -17.23
N SER A 198 -7.03 5.82 -16.64
CA SER A 198 -6.40 5.00 -15.60
C SER A 198 -7.01 5.31 -14.23
N TYR A 199 -7.04 4.32 -13.33
CA TYR A 199 -7.44 4.53 -11.94
C TYR A 199 -6.23 4.73 -11.05
N VAL A 200 -6.37 5.62 -10.05
CA VAL A 200 -5.35 5.91 -9.04
C VAL A 200 -5.92 5.73 -7.64
N LEU A 201 -5.07 5.28 -6.73
CA LEU A 201 -5.35 5.20 -5.29
C LEU A 201 -4.32 6.03 -4.54
N ALA A 202 -4.74 6.80 -3.55
CA ALA A 202 -3.84 7.58 -2.70
C ALA A 202 -4.38 7.72 -1.28
N SER A 203 -3.48 7.90 -0.31
CA SER A 203 -3.85 8.22 1.07
C SER A 203 -4.63 9.53 1.16
N GLU A 204 -4.25 10.54 0.36
CA GLU A 204 -4.87 11.87 0.38
C GLU A 204 -5.07 12.42 -1.03
N THR A 205 -6.04 13.32 -1.16
CA THR A 205 -6.40 13.97 -2.44
C THR A 205 -5.36 14.97 -2.94
N CYS A 206 -4.48 15.49 -2.07
CA CYS A 206 -3.37 16.36 -2.51
C CYS A 206 -2.43 15.63 -3.51
N ALA A 207 -2.34 14.30 -3.44
CA ALA A 207 -1.63 13.52 -4.44
C ALA A 207 -2.32 13.58 -5.81
N PHE A 208 -3.67 13.61 -5.83
CA PHE A 208 -4.42 13.74 -7.07
C PHE A 208 -4.27 15.13 -7.68
N ASP A 209 -4.26 16.19 -6.86
CA ASP A 209 -4.08 17.56 -7.33
C ASP A 209 -2.74 17.71 -8.07
N LEU A 210 -1.66 17.12 -7.53
CA LEU A 210 -0.34 17.24 -8.16
C LEU A 210 -0.22 16.45 -9.47
N VAL A 211 -0.88 15.27 -9.55
CA VAL A 211 -0.84 14.44 -10.78
C VAL A 211 -2.00 14.73 -11.74
N GLU A 212 -2.84 15.73 -11.45
CA GLU A 212 -4.01 16.13 -12.23
C GLU A 212 -5.04 14.98 -12.38
N ALA A 213 -5.20 14.15 -11.34
CA ALA A 213 -6.22 13.11 -11.30
C ALA A 213 -7.52 13.65 -10.72
N GLU A 214 -8.63 13.25 -11.32
CA GLU A 214 -9.98 13.56 -10.81
C GLU A 214 -10.30 12.67 -9.60
N PHE A 215 -10.73 13.29 -8.48
CA PHE A 215 -11.25 12.56 -7.33
C PHE A 215 -12.59 11.90 -7.66
N VAL A 216 -12.69 10.60 -7.45
CA VAL A 216 -13.92 9.85 -7.65
C VAL A 216 -14.67 9.65 -6.32
N ARG A 217 -14.01 9.07 -5.33
CA ARG A 217 -14.55 8.85 -3.98
C ARG A 217 -13.49 8.35 -3.02
N GLU A 218 -13.78 8.41 -1.74
CA GLU A 218 -13.07 7.64 -0.73
C GLU A 218 -13.55 6.17 -0.74
N LEU A 219 -12.68 5.22 -0.40
CA LEU A 219 -13.08 3.83 -0.19
C LEU A 219 -13.94 3.73 1.09
N ASP A 220 -14.96 2.88 1.04
CA ASP A 220 -15.79 2.57 2.20
C ASP A 220 -15.00 1.77 3.26
N PRO A 221 -15.37 1.88 4.55
CA PRO A 221 -14.87 0.99 5.60
C PRO A 221 -15.06 -0.48 5.22
N GLY A 222 -13.98 -1.29 5.38
CA GLY A 222 -13.99 -2.71 5.04
C GLY A 222 -14.09 -3.02 3.54
N GLU A 223 -13.80 -2.06 2.69
CA GLU A 223 -13.83 -2.25 1.24
C GLU A 223 -12.48 -2.73 0.71
N ILE A 224 -12.55 -3.68 -0.22
CA ILE A 224 -11.45 -4.08 -1.10
C ILE A 224 -11.85 -3.69 -2.53
N VAL A 225 -11.04 -2.88 -3.21
CA VAL A 225 -11.19 -2.61 -4.64
C VAL A 225 -10.09 -3.33 -5.41
N ILE A 226 -10.47 -3.99 -6.50
CA ILE A 226 -9.57 -4.62 -7.45
C ILE A 226 -9.68 -3.86 -8.76
N ILE A 227 -8.58 -3.29 -9.22
CA ILE A 227 -8.49 -2.47 -10.41
C ILE A 227 -7.57 -3.19 -11.41
N GLY A 228 -8.07 -3.47 -12.59
CA GLY A 228 -7.31 -4.15 -13.64
C GLY A 228 -7.90 -3.90 -15.01
N PRO A 229 -7.42 -4.61 -16.05
CA PRO A 229 -7.90 -4.42 -17.44
C PRO A 229 -9.41 -4.65 -17.62
N ALA A 230 -10.03 -5.44 -16.74
CA ALA A 230 -11.49 -5.68 -16.74
C ALA A 230 -12.29 -4.53 -16.11
N GLY A 231 -11.63 -3.48 -15.62
CA GLY A 231 -12.22 -2.35 -14.90
C GLY A 231 -12.02 -2.45 -13.40
N ILE A 232 -12.99 -1.93 -12.65
CA ILE A 232 -12.95 -1.89 -11.18
C ILE A 232 -14.02 -2.82 -10.59
N LYS A 233 -13.61 -3.62 -9.60
CA LYS A 233 -14.49 -4.47 -8.80
C LYS A 233 -14.35 -4.12 -7.32
N SER A 234 -15.47 -3.99 -6.62
CA SER A 234 -15.51 -3.74 -5.17
C SER A 234 -16.04 -4.97 -4.44
N ILE A 235 -15.41 -5.30 -3.31
CA ILE A 235 -15.80 -6.38 -2.41
C ILE A 235 -15.89 -5.80 -1.00
N LYS A 236 -16.96 -6.04 -0.27
CA LYS A 236 -17.07 -5.68 1.16
C LYS A 236 -16.72 -6.89 2.02
N THR A 237 -15.74 -6.71 2.92
CA THR A 237 -15.27 -7.80 3.81
C THR A 237 -16.15 -7.98 5.05
N SER A 238 -16.84 -6.93 5.47
CA SER A 238 -17.78 -6.94 6.61
C SER A 238 -18.82 -5.83 6.42
N PRO A 239 -20.07 -6.02 6.92
CA PRO A 239 -20.97 -4.90 7.04
C PRO A 239 -20.33 -3.87 8.00
N ALA A 240 -20.13 -2.66 7.56
CA ALA A 240 -19.63 -1.57 8.38
C ALA A 240 -20.62 -1.30 9.53
N THR A 241 -20.26 -1.72 10.73
CA THR A 241 -21.10 -1.51 11.92
C THR A 241 -20.95 -0.11 12.51
N ARG A 242 -19.81 0.55 12.26
CA ARG A 242 -19.50 1.91 12.72
C ARG A 242 -18.36 2.48 11.90
N ARG A 243 -18.52 3.71 11.40
CA ARG A 243 -17.42 4.48 10.82
C ARG A 243 -16.63 5.17 11.94
N ALA A 244 -15.31 5.09 11.88
CA ALA A 244 -14.42 5.78 12.80
C ALA A 244 -13.48 6.71 12.00
N PHE A 245 -13.05 7.78 12.65
CA PHE A 245 -12.15 8.78 12.07
C PHE A 245 -10.93 8.94 12.97
N CYS A 246 -9.77 9.07 12.39
CA CYS A 246 -8.58 9.46 13.10
C CYS A 246 -8.53 10.99 13.18
N THR A 247 -8.54 11.56 14.36
CA THR A 247 -8.49 13.01 14.55
C THR A 247 -7.21 13.62 13.93
N PHE A 248 -6.11 12.88 13.93
CA PHE A 248 -4.84 13.33 13.35
C PHE A 248 -4.83 13.43 11.83
N GLU A 249 -5.80 12.83 11.14
CA GLU A 249 -5.95 12.96 9.68
C GLU A 249 -6.65 14.30 9.29
N TYR A 250 -7.06 15.11 10.27
CA TYR A 250 -7.77 16.38 10.08
C TYR A 250 -7.05 17.61 10.67
N ILE A 251 -5.80 17.46 11.15
CA ILE A 251 -5.02 18.55 11.76
C ILE A 251 -3.86 18.96 10.79
#